data_151d07ed1a9daf4db1ac22b2dc5c7b02
#
_entry.id   151d07ed1a9daf4db1ac22b2dc5c7b02
#
_cell.length_a   1.000
_cell.length_b   1.000
_cell.length_c   1.000
_cell.angle_alpha   90.00
_cell.angle_beta   90.00
_cell.angle_gamma   90.00
#
_symmetry.space_group_name_H-M   'P 1'
#
loop_
_entity.id
_entity.type
_entity.pdbx_description
1 polymer ?
#
loop_
_entity_poly.entity_id
_entity_poly.type
_entity_poly.pdbx_seq_one_letter_code
_entity_poly.pdbx_strand_id
1 'polypeptide(L)'
;MDMEISKTSFPYFFKNVLGMMYPKYMQEWLELMQSTDRTVIICSRDHGKSVFMHSWVVWNLVFQEPPFQMLYISSNQKQTLVHMREIDRMFNHPALKKFRPSRGWAIGNIQLTNGNAILERSVGSQIR
;
A
#
# COMPACT_ATOMS: atom_id res chain seq x y z
N MET A 1 12.44 -14.09 8.27
CA MET A 1 11.53 -13.33 7.40
C MET A 1 11.57 -13.95 6.01
N ASP A 2 10.46 -14.46 5.55
CA ASP A 2 10.38 -15.23 4.30
C ASP A 2 9.51 -14.47 3.28
N MET A 3 10.14 -14.00 2.19
CA MET A 3 9.44 -13.25 1.14
C MET A 3 8.53 -14.15 0.30
N GLU A 4 8.83 -15.45 0.17
CA GLU A 4 7.95 -16.37 -0.54
C GLU A 4 6.64 -16.59 0.21
N ILE A 5 6.69 -16.71 1.52
CA ILE A 5 5.47 -16.78 2.34
C ILE A 5 4.71 -15.46 2.28
N SER A 6 5.44 -14.34 2.32
CA SER A 6 4.84 -13.00 2.23
C SER A 6 4.06 -12.81 0.93
N LYS A 7 4.52 -13.40 -0.17
CA LYS A 7 3.86 -13.29 -1.47
C LYS A 7 2.44 -13.84 -1.45
N THR A 8 2.19 -14.88 -0.68
CA THR A 8 0.88 -15.54 -0.62
C THR A 8 0.07 -15.19 0.61
N SER A 9 0.67 -14.46 1.57
CA SER A 9 0.01 -14.15 2.83
C SER A 9 0.27 -12.71 3.25
N PHE A 10 -0.73 -11.85 3.09
CA PHE A 10 -0.67 -10.49 3.57
C PHE A 10 -0.51 -10.43 5.10
N PRO A 11 -1.20 -11.24 5.92
CA PRO A 11 -0.96 -11.24 7.37
C PRO A 11 0.48 -11.54 7.75
N TYR A 12 1.13 -12.48 7.07
CA TYR A 12 2.55 -12.77 7.32
C TYR A 12 3.42 -11.55 6.98
N PHE A 13 3.17 -10.93 5.83
CA PHE A 13 3.89 -9.72 5.42
C PHE A 13 3.73 -8.60 6.45
N PHE A 14 2.51 -8.36 6.89
CA PHE A 14 2.20 -7.30 7.85
C PHE A 14 2.91 -7.52 9.19
N LYS A 15 2.88 -8.75 9.70
CA LYS A 15 3.49 -9.09 10.99
C LYS A 15 5.01 -9.22 10.92
N ASN A 16 5.52 -9.89 9.91
CA ASN A 16 6.90 -10.34 9.91
C ASN A 16 7.82 -9.48 9.04
N VAL A 17 7.33 -8.86 7.99
CA VAL A 17 8.11 -7.92 7.19
C VAL A 17 7.97 -6.52 7.76
N LEU A 18 6.75 -6.04 7.97
CA LEU A 18 6.52 -4.69 8.47
C LEU A 18 6.59 -4.59 10.00
N GLY A 19 6.55 -5.71 10.71
CA GLY A 19 6.72 -5.73 12.16
C GLY A 19 5.55 -5.16 12.97
N MET A 20 4.32 -5.25 12.45
CA MET A 20 3.16 -4.67 13.08
C MET A 20 2.19 -5.72 13.61
N MET A 21 1.41 -5.36 14.65
CA MET A 21 0.35 -6.22 15.17
C MET A 21 -0.79 -6.33 14.16
N TYR A 22 -1.34 -7.54 14.03
CA TYR A 22 -2.44 -7.81 13.10
C TYR A 22 -3.68 -8.22 13.88
N PRO A 23 -4.52 -7.27 14.31
CA PRO A 23 -5.72 -7.59 15.09
C PRO A 23 -6.78 -8.29 14.23
N LYS A 24 -7.70 -8.97 14.89
CA LYS A 24 -8.73 -9.77 14.23
C LYS A 24 -9.58 -8.95 13.26
N TYR A 25 -9.90 -7.70 13.58
CA TYR A 25 -10.71 -6.88 12.70
C TYR A 25 -10.02 -6.58 11.36
N MET A 26 -8.69 -6.56 11.32
CA MET A 26 -7.95 -6.42 10.07
C MET A 26 -8.09 -7.66 9.19
N GLN A 27 -8.18 -8.83 9.79
CA GLN A 27 -8.44 -10.05 9.04
C GLN A 27 -9.83 -10.01 8.39
N GLU A 28 -10.81 -9.48 9.08
CA GLU A 28 -12.15 -9.29 8.51
C GLU A 28 -12.13 -8.31 7.33
N TRP A 29 -11.37 -7.22 7.45
CA TRP A 29 -11.18 -6.27 6.34
C TRP A 29 -10.54 -6.95 5.13
N LEU A 30 -9.49 -7.73 5.37
CA LEU A 30 -8.78 -8.43 4.30
C LEU A 30 -9.72 -9.39 3.56
N GLU A 31 -10.49 -10.18 4.30
CA GLU A 31 -11.43 -11.13 3.70
C GLU A 31 -12.47 -10.42 2.83
N LEU A 32 -12.99 -9.30 3.29
CA LEU A 32 -13.93 -8.49 2.50
C LEU A 32 -13.26 -7.97 1.21
N MET A 33 -12.06 -7.44 1.32
CA MET A 33 -11.36 -6.89 0.16
C MET A 33 -11.01 -7.94 -0.87
N GLN A 34 -10.70 -9.17 -0.41
CA GLN A 34 -10.36 -10.28 -1.30
C GLN A 34 -11.60 -10.93 -1.94
N SER A 35 -12.75 -10.81 -1.30
CA SER A 35 -13.99 -11.46 -1.77
C SER A 35 -14.90 -10.55 -2.58
N THR A 36 -14.60 -9.25 -2.66
CA THR A 36 -15.44 -8.27 -3.35
C THR A 36 -14.60 -7.35 -4.22
N ASP A 37 -15.21 -6.85 -5.31
CA ASP A 37 -14.54 -5.87 -6.18
C ASP A 37 -14.49 -4.47 -5.56
N ARG A 38 -15.46 -4.17 -4.69
CA ARG A 38 -15.58 -2.87 -4.04
C ARG A 38 -15.86 -3.06 -2.56
N THR A 39 -15.10 -2.36 -1.73
CA THR A 39 -15.22 -2.47 -0.27
C THR A 39 -15.23 -1.07 0.34
N VAL A 40 -16.13 -0.86 1.28
CA VAL A 40 -16.16 0.34 2.12
C VAL A 40 -15.90 -0.07 3.56
N ILE A 41 -14.92 0.56 4.20
CA ILE A 41 -14.58 0.29 5.58
C ILE A 41 -14.84 1.55 6.39
N ILE A 42 -15.74 1.45 7.36
CA ILE A 42 -16.04 2.53 8.29
C ILE A 42 -15.69 2.04 9.69
N CYS A 43 -14.78 2.75 10.32
CA CYS A 43 -14.39 2.44 11.69
C CYS A 43 -14.03 3.73 12.43
N SER A 44 -13.99 3.68 13.75
CA SER A 44 -13.57 4.83 14.54
C SER A 44 -12.09 5.12 14.32
N ARG A 45 -11.65 6.33 14.68
CA ARG A 45 -10.25 6.72 14.57
C ARG A 45 -9.37 5.79 15.41
N ASP A 46 -8.11 5.72 15.04
CA ASP A 46 -7.06 5.00 15.78
C ASP A 46 -7.20 3.48 15.74
N HIS A 47 -7.94 2.94 14.78
CA HIS A 47 -8.01 1.50 14.52
C HIS A 47 -6.98 1.01 13.49
N GLY A 48 -6.05 1.87 13.09
CA GLY A 48 -5.00 1.48 12.16
C GLY A 48 -5.45 1.33 10.71
N LYS A 49 -6.58 1.93 10.34
CA LYS A 49 -7.13 1.83 8.99
C LYS A 49 -6.15 2.32 7.93
N SER A 50 -5.53 3.47 8.15
CA SER A 50 -4.55 4.02 7.20
C SER A 50 -3.33 3.14 7.09
N VAL A 51 -2.82 2.64 8.22
CA VAL A 51 -1.67 1.73 8.24
C VAL A 51 -2.00 0.44 7.49
N PHE A 52 -3.19 -0.11 7.72
CA PHE A 52 -3.65 -1.30 7.00
C PHE A 52 -3.69 -1.06 5.49
N MET A 53 -4.30 0.05 5.07
CA MET A 53 -4.43 0.37 3.65
C MET A 53 -3.09 0.63 2.99
N HIS A 54 -2.20 1.37 3.65
CA HIS A 54 -0.85 1.61 3.11
C HIS A 54 -0.08 0.30 2.97
N SER A 55 -0.17 -0.56 3.96
CA SER A 55 0.50 -1.86 3.95
C SER A 55 -0.03 -2.76 2.85
N TRP A 56 -1.34 -2.76 2.64
CA TRP A 56 -1.99 -3.53 1.58
C TRP A 56 -1.57 -3.02 0.20
N VAL A 57 -1.47 -1.70 0.04
CA VAL A 57 -0.97 -1.09 -1.20
C VAL A 57 0.47 -1.55 -1.47
N VAL A 58 1.34 -1.46 -0.47
CA VAL A 58 2.74 -1.87 -0.60
C VAL A 58 2.84 -3.35 -0.96
N TRP A 59 2.05 -4.19 -0.28
CA TRP A 59 2.04 -5.63 -0.55
C TRP A 59 1.65 -5.92 -2.01
N ASN A 60 0.64 -5.24 -2.52
CA ASN A 60 0.24 -5.41 -3.92
C ASN A 60 1.31 -4.91 -4.89
N LEU A 61 1.91 -3.75 -4.62
CA LEU A 61 2.96 -3.20 -5.48
C LEU A 61 4.18 -4.13 -5.55
N VAL A 62 4.50 -4.80 -4.47
CA VAL A 62 5.66 -5.68 -4.40
C VAL A 62 5.39 -7.03 -5.08
N PHE A 63 4.19 -7.60 -4.89
CA PHE A 63 3.95 -9.00 -5.25
C PHE A 63 3.02 -9.24 -6.44
N GLN A 64 2.31 -8.23 -6.94
CA GLN A 64 1.47 -8.40 -8.14
C GLN A 64 2.33 -8.52 -9.39
N GLU A 65 1.84 -9.32 -10.35
CA GLU A 65 2.53 -9.48 -11.64
C GLU A 65 2.56 -8.14 -12.40
N PRO A 66 3.74 -7.71 -12.87
CA PRO A 66 3.82 -6.48 -13.68
C PRO A 66 3.21 -6.67 -15.07
N PRO A 67 2.67 -5.61 -15.67
CA PRO A 67 2.53 -4.28 -15.10
C PRO A 67 1.27 -4.16 -14.25
N PHE A 68 1.42 -3.67 -13.02
CA PHE A 68 0.29 -3.44 -12.13
C PHE A 68 0.32 -1.97 -11.71
N GLN A 69 -0.78 -1.27 -11.91
CA GLN A 69 -0.87 0.15 -11.60
C GLN A 69 -2.02 0.41 -10.63
N MET A 70 -1.76 1.24 -9.64
CA MET A 70 -2.74 1.67 -8.67
C MET A 70 -2.97 3.17 -8.78
N LEU A 71 -4.17 3.61 -8.42
CA LEU A 71 -4.52 5.01 -8.34
C LEU A 71 -5.00 5.31 -6.93
N TYR A 72 -4.32 6.23 -6.26
CA TYR A 72 -4.68 6.68 -4.92
C TYR A 72 -5.41 8.01 -5.02
N ILE A 73 -6.67 8.04 -4.59
CA ILE A 73 -7.53 9.21 -4.71
C ILE A 73 -7.99 9.65 -3.32
N SER A 74 -7.89 10.94 -3.03
CA SER A 74 -8.43 11.51 -1.82
C SER A 74 -9.04 12.87 -2.08
N SER A 75 -9.58 13.52 -1.03
CA SER A 75 -10.35 14.75 -1.16
C SER A 75 -9.54 15.94 -1.65
N ASN A 76 -8.23 15.98 -1.36
CA ASN A 76 -7.35 17.05 -1.83
C ASN A 76 -5.92 16.54 -1.94
N GLN A 77 -5.10 17.27 -2.70
CA GLN A 77 -3.73 16.87 -2.98
C GLN A 77 -2.88 16.78 -1.72
N LYS A 78 -3.06 17.71 -0.79
CA LYS A 78 -2.30 17.70 0.45
C LYS A 78 -2.52 16.41 1.24
N GLN A 79 -3.78 15.99 1.33
CA GLN A 79 -4.16 14.75 2.02
C GLN A 79 -3.58 13.52 1.30
N THR A 80 -3.70 13.51 -0.02
CA THR A 80 -3.17 12.40 -0.83
C THR A 80 -1.66 12.25 -0.65
N LEU A 81 -0.93 13.37 -0.65
CA LEU A 81 0.52 13.34 -0.50
C LEU A 81 0.95 12.88 0.88
N VAL A 82 0.17 13.15 1.93
CA VAL A 82 0.45 12.60 3.26
C VAL A 82 0.45 11.07 3.22
N HIS A 83 -0.55 10.48 2.58
CA HIS A 83 -0.65 9.03 2.44
C HIS A 83 0.47 8.46 1.54
N MET A 84 0.79 9.14 0.47
CA MET A 84 1.87 8.71 -0.43
C MET A 84 3.23 8.73 0.27
N ARG A 85 3.47 9.69 1.16
CA ARG A 85 4.71 9.72 1.95
C ARG A 85 4.80 8.56 2.93
N GLU A 86 3.68 8.14 3.50
CA GLU A 86 3.67 6.97 4.39
C GLU A 86 3.98 5.69 3.60
N ILE A 87 3.44 5.57 2.39
CA ILE A 87 3.77 4.45 1.49
C ILE A 87 5.27 4.48 1.14
N ASP A 88 5.80 5.65 0.81
CA ASP A 88 7.23 5.82 0.51
C ASP A 88 8.10 5.37 1.68
N ARG A 89 7.74 5.73 2.91
CA ARG A 89 8.49 5.34 4.10
C ARG A 89 8.60 3.84 4.27
N MET A 90 7.55 3.10 3.92
CA MET A 90 7.58 1.65 4.05
C MET A 90 8.67 1.02 3.19
N PHE A 91 9.01 1.64 2.07
CA PHE A 91 10.08 1.16 1.19
C PHE A 91 11.49 1.44 1.73
N ASN A 92 11.61 2.12 2.87
CA ASN A 92 12.89 2.23 3.58
C ASN A 92 13.23 0.97 4.38
N HIS A 93 12.28 0.06 4.56
CA HIS A 93 12.51 -1.21 5.23
C HIS A 93 13.56 -2.02 4.45
N PRO A 94 14.55 -2.65 5.12
CA PRO A 94 15.63 -3.37 4.41
C PRO A 94 15.14 -4.41 3.41
N ALA A 95 14.04 -5.10 3.70
CA ALA A 95 13.48 -6.11 2.81
C ALA A 95 12.85 -5.53 1.55
N LEU A 96 12.52 -4.24 1.55
CA LEU A 96 11.79 -3.59 0.47
C LEU A 96 12.63 -2.58 -0.31
N LYS A 97 13.82 -2.24 0.18
CA LYS A 97 14.69 -1.24 -0.48
C LYS A 97 15.04 -1.59 -1.92
N LYS A 98 15.13 -2.86 -2.24
CA LYS A 98 15.48 -3.31 -3.61
C LYS A 98 14.42 -2.91 -4.63
N PHE A 99 13.22 -2.57 -4.20
CA PHE A 99 12.15 -2.13 -5.09
C PHE A 99 12.22 -0.63 -5.40
N ARG A 100 13.08 0.11 -4.69
CA ARG A 100 13.34 1.52 -5.02
C ARG A 100 14.36 1.59 -6.16
N PRO A 101 14.08 2.37 -7.22
CA PRO A 101 15.06 2.53 -8.30
C PRO A 101 16.31 3.27 -7.81
N SER A 102 17.40 3.18 -8.56
CA SER A 102 18.68 3.83 -8.22
C SER A 102 18.52 5.36 -8.15
N ARG A 103 17.60 5.92 -8.92
CA ARG A 103 17.19 7.32 -8.80
C ARG A 103 15.91 7.37 -7.97
N GLY A 104 15.80 8.37 -7.09
CA GLY A 104 14.61 8.54 -6.29
C GLY A 104 13.36 8.74 -7.16
N TRP A 105 12.21 8.38 -6.61
CA TRP A 105 10.92 8.59 -7.26
C TRP A 105 10.25 9.86 -6.75
N ALA A 106 9.32 10.42 -7.53
CA ALA A 106 8.47 11.50 -7.07
C ALA A 106 7.40 10.94 -6.12
N ILE A 107 7.09 11.65 -5.04
CA ILE A 107 6.12 11.16 -4.04
C ILE A 107 4.74 10.91 -4.67
N GLY A 108 4.32 11.76 -5.62
CA GLY A 108 3.03 11.60 -6.28
C GLY A 108 2.99 10.56 -7.39
N ASN A 109 4.13 9.96 -7.72
CA ASN A 109 4.25 8.97 -8.78
C ASN A 109 5.38 8.01 -8.43
N ILE A 110 5.03 6.96 -7.68
CA ILE A 110 5.98 5.98 -7.20
C ILE A 110 6.03 4.81 -8.17
N GLN A 111 7.19 4.60 -8.79
CA GLN A 111 7.42 3.48 -9.72
C GLN A 111 8.50 2.57 -9.16
N LEU A 112 8.17 1.29 -9.01
CA LEU A 112 9.07 0.30 -8.45
C LEU A 112 9.97 -0.31 -9.53
N THR A 113 11.07 -0.92 -9.09
CA THR A 113 11.99 -1.61 -10.00
C THR A 113 11.37 -2.81 -10.70
N ASN A 114 10.28 -3.37 -10.16
CA ASN A 114 9.56 -4.48 -10.80
C ASN A 114 8.60 -4.03 -11.91
N GLY A 115 8.42 -2.72 -12.10
CA GLY A 115 7.52 -2.17 -13.12
C GLY A 115 6.15 -1.77 -12.61
N ASN A 116 5.82 -2.10 -11.36
CA ASN A 116 4.55 -1.71 -10.76
C ASN A 116 4.61 -0.25 -10.29
N ALA A 117 3.46 0.41 -10.23
CA ALA A 117 3.43 1.84 -9.91
C ALA A 117 2.14 2.25 -9.20
N ILE A 118 2.21 3.35 -8.45
CA ILE A 118 1.05 4.00 -7.86
C ILE A 118 1.12 5.50 -8.13
N LEU A 119 0.00 6.06 -8.59
CA LEU A 119 -0.15 7.49 -8.89
C LEU A 119 -1.15 8.11 -7.92
N GLU A 120 -0.89 9.34 -7.49
CA GLU A 120 -1.86 10.08 -6.70
C GLU A 120 -2.74 10.95 -7.58
N ARG A 121 -3.99 11.11 -7.18
CA ARG A 121 -4.90 12.12 -7.72
C ARG A 121 -5.81 12.58 -6.60
N SER A 122 -6.25 13.82 -6.68
CA SER A 122 -7.22 14.36 -5.72
C SER A 122 -8.51 14.75 -6.43
N VAL A 123 -9.60 14.73 -5.67
CA VAL A 123 -10.88 15.25 -6.16
C VAL A 123 -10.69 16.74 -6.41
N GLY A 124 -11.04 17.20 -7.62
CA GLY A 124 -10.79 18.59 -8.03
C GLY A 124 -9.51 18.78 -8.81
N SER A 125 -8.56 17.84 -8.77
CA SER A 125 -7.44 17.83 -9.72
C SER A 125 -7.94 17.26 -11.05
N GLN A 126 -7.18 17.54 -12.13
CA GLN A 126 -7.57 16.99 -13.43
C GLN A 126 -7.17 15.51 -13.49
N ILE A 127 -8.18 14.66 -13.46
CA ILE A 127 -8.00 13.23 -13.68
C ILE A 127 -8.14 12.97 -15.18
N ARG A 128 -7.01 12.64 -15.80
CA ARG A 128 -6.98 12.41 -17.25
C ARG A 128 -6.49 11.02 -17.59
#